data_ba4918f464776bd14fa02f2e9516402e
#
_entry.id   ba4918f464776bd14fa02f2e9516402e
#
_cell.length_a   1.000
_cell.length_b   1.000
_cell.length_c   1.000
_cell.angle_alpha   90.00
_cell.angle_beta   90.00
_cell.angle_gamma   90.00
#
_symmetry.space_group_name_H-M   'P 1'
#
loop_
_entity.id
_entity.type
_entity.pdbx_description
1 polymer ?
#
loop_
_entity_poly.entity_id
_entity_poly.type
_entity_poly.pdbx_seq_one_letter_code
_entity_poly.pdbx_strand_id
1 'polypeptide(L)'
;MTTAKAQTKKIKILHAEQTYKDQLKYPGAVILNGDVKVSHQGAILNCNKALYYQKRNILHAYGNVVVNQGDTIRQTSNYTNYNGNTQKIISWGQVVLKDPSMKLKTDTLHFDRVTQEMTYNCYATITDETNQLDSKNGVYYTVDKKFTATTKVVVKNPENKLESNHLDYYTETGHTYFYGPSTITTKQSTAFAEKGFYDTKNGISRLTKKARINYNNRIIEGDSIYSNKEKGFASSTGNIVMTDTINKTIIKGGYAEFFRFKDSVFVIKKALAISISEADSLFIHGDTLLITGKTEERVIRAFHHVKFFKTDLQGKCDSLYTNQRTGITKMFKNPVISLEQDSGKICS
;
A
#
# COMPACT_ATOMS: atom_id res chain seq x y z
N MET A 1 24.11 29.00 35.18
CA MET A 1 22.77 28.37 35.08
C MET A 1 22.92 26.90 35.39
N THR A 2 22.58 26.47 36.60
CA THR A 2 22.59 25.07 37.03
C THR A 2 21.36 24.39 36.47
N THR A 3 21.54 23.52 35.44
CA THR A 3 20.48 22.65 34.96
C THR A 3 20.14 21.66 36.09
N ALA A 4 18.98 21.83 36.71
CA ALA A 4 18.43 20.84 37.63
C ALA A 4 18.24 19.54 36.87
N LYS A 5 19.08 18.52 37.12
CA LYS A 5 18.88 17.16 36.67
C LYS A 5 17.55 16.67 37.29
N ALA A 6 16.52 16.49 36.45
CA ALA A 6 15.28 15.91 36.92
C ALA A 6 15.59 14.55 37.56
N GLN A 7 15.25 14.41 38.85
CA GLN A 7 15.50 13.20 39.62
C GLN A 7 14.70 12.07 38.99
N THR A 8 15.38 11.07 38.39
CA THR A 8 14.74 9.94 37.76
C THR A 8 13.89 9.18 38.80
N LYS A 9 12.59 9.10 38.56
CA LYS A 9 11.68 8.35 39.49
C LYS A 9 12.12 6.89 39.52
N LYS A 10 12.12 6.31 40.72
CA LYS A 10 12.45 4.87 40.91
C LYS A 10 11.24 3.98 40.61
N ILE A 11 11.52 2.75 40.16
CA ILE A 11 10.50 1.70 40.08
C ILE A 11 9.99 1.44 41.48
N LYS A 12 8.65 1.45 41.65
CA LYS A 12 7.96 1.17 42.94
C LYS A 12 7.45 -0.25 42.94
N ILE A 13 7.80 -1.01 43.96
CA ILE A 13 7.21 -2.34 44.23
C ILE A 13 5.84 -2.07 44.87
N LEU A 14 4.79 -2.59 44.25
CA LEU A 14 3.42 -2.51 44.79
C LEU A 14 3.02 -3.77 45.54
N HIS A 15 3.43 -4.94 45.00
CA HIS A 15 3.13 -6.24 45.59
C HIS A 15 4.18 -7.30 45.23
N ALA A 16 4.43 -8.23 46.13
CA ALA A 16 5.08 -9.52 45.91
C ALA A 16 4.78 -10.40 47.15
N GLU A 17 4.48 -11.66 46.96
CA GLU A 17 4.25 -12.59 48.07
C GLU A 17 5.52 -12.80 48.91
N GLN A 18 6.69 -12.83 48.26
CA GLN A 18 7.98 -12.99 48.91
C GLN A 18 8.98 -11.98 48.36
N THR A 19 9.80 -11.43 49.27
CA THR A 19 10.87 -10.51 48.94
C THR A 19 12.13 -10.89 49.71
N TYR A 20 13.20 -11.23 49.01
CA TYR A 20 14.46 -11.63 49.65
C TYR A 20 15.69 -11.29 48.77
N LYS A 21 16.90 -11.54 49.31
CA LYS A 21 18.16 -11.36 48.59
C LYS A 21 18.95 -12.66 48.59
N ASP A 22 19.50 -12.99 47.44
CA ASP A 22 20.49 -14.06 47.26
C ASP A 22 21.71 -13.44 46.58
N GLN A 23 22.67 -13.04 47.37
CA GLN A 23 23.86 -12.32 46.87
C GLN A 23 24.81 -13.25 46.12
N LEU A 24 24.76 -14.55 46.34
CA LEU A 24 25.60 -15.51 45.63
C LEU A 24 25.10 -15.73 44.19
N LYS A 25 23.77 -15.85 44.04
CA LYS A 25 23.14 -16.15 42.75
C LYS A 25 22.81 -14.89 41.94
N TYR A 26 22.36 -13.82 42.62
CA TYR A 26 21.93 -12.56 42.00
C TYR A 26 22.52 -11.34 42.73
N PRO A 27 23.82 -11.07 42.58
CA PRO A 27 24.51 -9.98 43.28
C PRO A 27 23.82 -8.63 43.01
N GLY A 28 23.45 -7.93 44.08
CA GLY A 28 22.86 -6.60 44.02
C GLY A 28 21.38 -6.53 43.65
N ALA A 29 20.72 -7.68 43.41
CA ALA A 29 19.29 -7.77 43.13
C ALA A 29 18.47 -7.98 44.42
N VAL A 30 17.25 -7.46 44.45
CA VAL A 30 16.16 -7.88 45.31
C VAL A 30 15.30 -8.84 44.48
N ILE A 31 15.05 -10.04 44.99
CA ILE A 31 14.22 -11.04 44.34
C ILE A 31 12.79 -10.84 44.82
N LEU A 32 11.88 -10.67 43.88
CA LEU A 32 10.44 -10.60 44.08
C LEU A 32 9.83 -11.87 43.51
N ASN A 33 9.02 -12.59 44.26
CA ASN A 33 8.43 -13.86 43.89
C ASN A 33 6.97 -13.95 44.28
N GLY A 34 6.13 -14.49 43.39
CA GLY A 34 4.69 -14.65 43.57
C GLY A 34 3.93 -13.34 43.38
N ASP A 35 2.99 -13.32 42.44
CA ASP A 35 2.11 -12.18 42.08
C ASP A 35 2.81 -10.79 42.12
N VAL A 36 3.95 -10.70 41.46
CA VAL A 36 4.76 -9.50 41.48
C VAL A 36 4.06 -8.38 40.72
N LYS A 37 3.91 -7.22 41.36
CA LYS A 37 3.35 -6.01 40.77
C LYS A 37 4.26 -4.82 41.02
N VAL A 38 4.69 -4.15 39.98
CA VAL A 38 5.52 -2.93 40.05
C VAL A 38 4.93 -1.81 39.24
N SER A 39 5.22 -0.58 39.61
CA SER A 39 4.79 0.60 38.84
C SER A 39 5.96 1.55 38.57
N HIS A 40 5.90 2.23 37.43
CA HIS A 40 6.83 3.29 37.11
C HIS A 40 6.22 4.27 36.10
N GLN A 41 6.07 5.54 36.52
CA GLN A 41 5.60 6.64 35.67
C GLN A 41 4.36 6.29 34.83
N GLY A 42 3.30 5.81 35.50
CA GLY A 42 2.01 5.48 34.86
C GLY A 42 1.95 4.10 34.20
N ALA A 43 3.05 3.35 34.10
CA ALA A 43 3.03 1.96 33.68
C ALA A 43 2.96 1.03 34.89
N ILE A 44 2.26 -0.11 34.71
CA ILE A 44 2.17 -1.21 35.66
C ILE A 44 2.71 -2.46 34.97
N LEU A 45 3.61 -3.19 35.65
CA LEU A 45 4.10 -4.49 35.23
C LEU A 45 3.74 -5.53 36.26
N ASN A 46 3.14 -6.64 35.81
CA ASN A 46 2.86 -7.82 36.61
C ASN A 46 3.65 -9.00 36.07
N CYS A 47 4.11 -9.94 36.92
CA CYS A 47 4.80 -11.14 36.54
C CYS A 47 4.85 -12.16 37.68
N ASN A 48 5.31 -13.39 37.39
CA ASN A 48 5.45 -14.40 38.43
C ASN A 48 6.67 -14.15 39.32
N LYS A 49 7.76 -13.66 38.75
CA LYS A 49 9.03 -13.41 39.45
C LYS A 49 9.75 -12.20 38.83
N ALA A 50 10.46 -11.43 39.63
CA ALA A 50 11.32 -10.38 39.14
C ALA A 50 12.63 -10.26 39.95
N LEU A 51 13.69 -9.80 39.25
CA LEU A 51 14.95 -9.36 39.85
C LEU A 51 15.04 -7.85 39.72
N TYR A 52 15.00 -7.16 40.85
CA TYR A 52 15.07 -5.69 40.88
C TYR A 52 16.44 -5.22 41.35
N TYR A 53 17.20 -4.60 40.45
CA TYR A 53 18.49 -3.99 40.72
C TYR A 53 18.27 -2.51 41.09
N GLN A 54 17.97 -2.26 42.37
CA GLN A 54 17.54 -0.96 42.87
C GLN A 54 18.52 0.18 42.60
N LYS A 55 19.85 -0.04 42.74
CA LYS A 55 20.86 0.96 42.45
C LYS A 55 20.86 1.41 40.99
N ARG A 56 20.68 0.46 40.04
CA ARG A 56 20.66 0.70 38.61
C ARG A 56 19.25 1.04 38.07
N ASN A 57 18.22 0.89 38.91
CA ASN A 57 16.81 1.05 38.52
C ASN A 57 16.38 0.14 37.36
N ILE A 58 16.82 -1.12 37.39
CA ILE A 58 16.57 -2.12 36.34
C ILE A 58 15.75 -3.26 36.93
N LEU A 59 14.72 -3.68 36.19
CA LEU A 59 13.87 -4.83 36.51
C LEU A 59 13.99 -5.89 35.43
N HIS A 60 14.23 -7.14 35.82
CA HIS A 60 14.09 -8.30 34.97
C HIS A 60 12.89 -9.12 35.41
N ALA A 61 11.88 -9.23 34.61
CA ALA A 61 10.61 -9.92 34.88
C ALA A 61 10.53 -11.25 34.14
N TYR A 62 9.97 -12.25 34.82
CA TYR A 62 9.91 -13.62 34.35
C TYR A 62 8.53 -14.23 34.57
N GLY A 63 8.00 -14.91 33.56
CA GLY A 63 6.77 -15.68 33.59
C GLY A 63 5.49 -14.82 33.63
N ASN A 64 4.61 -15.05 32.67
CA ASN A 64 3.32 -14.36 32.54
C ASN A 64 3.43 -12.84 32.69
N VAL A 65 4.44 -12.27 32.04
CA VAL A 65 4.66 -10.82 32.15
C VAL A 65 3.55 -10.07 31.43
N VAL A 66 2.96 -9.11 32.12
CA VAL A 66 1.95 -8.19 31.60
C VAL A 66 2.39 -6.78 31.88
N VAL A 67 2.54 -5.95 30.84
CA VAL A 67 2.83 -4.53 30.92
C VAL A 67 1.61 -3.75 30.44
N ASN A 68 1.05 -2.91 31.31
CA ASN A 68 -0.01 -1.97 30.96
C ASN A 68 0.54 -0.54 31.00
N GLN A 69 0.31 0.23 29.93
CA GLN A 69 0.62 1.66 29.88
C GLN A 69 -0.65 2.46 29.65
N GLY A 70 -1.08 3.18 30.70
CA GLY A 70 -2.42 3.75 30.71
C GLY A 70 -3.50 2.67 30.58
N ASP A 71 -4.65 3.06 30.07
CA ASP A 71 -5.80 2.15 29.90
C ASP A 71 -5.85 1.52 28.49
N THR A 72 -4.94 1.90 27.61
CA THR A 72 -5.02 1.59 26.17
C THR A 72 -4.02 0.56 25.70
N ILE A 73 -2.78 0.56 26.22
CA ILE A 73 -1.72 -0.35 25.75
C ILE A 73 -1.54 -1.49 26.75
N ARG A 74 -1.72 -2.72 26.28
CA ARG A 74 -1.46 -3.95 27.02
C ARG A 74 -0.51 -4.84 26.24
N GLN A 75 0.63 -5.18 26.84
CA GLN A 75 1.61 -6.11 26.31
C GLN A 75 1.71 -7.33 27.20
N THR A 76 1.82 -8.52 26.60
CA THR A 76 2.13 -9.77 27.30
C THR A 76 3.37 -10.41 26.71
N SER A 77 4.16 -11.13 27.53
CA SER A 77 5.37 -11.84 27.12
C SER A 77 5.79 -12.87 28.17
N ASN A 78 6.75 -13.74 27.85
CA ASN A 78 7.35 -14.63 28.84
C ASN A 78 8.39 -13.91 29.68
N TYR A 79 9.12 -12.96 29.06
CA TYR A 79 10.23 -12.25 29.69
C TYR A 79 10.18 -10.79 29.34
N THR A 80 10.62 -9.93 30.29
CA THR A 80 10.77 -8.49 30.05
C THR A 80 11.91 -7.92 30.86
N ASN A 81 12.78 -7.16 30.20
CA ASN A 81 13.76 -6.28 30.84
C ASN A 81 13.29 -4.85 30.77
N TYR A 82 13.26 -4.16 31.88
CA TYR A 82 12.89 -2.76 31.97
C TYR A 82 13.97 -1.93 32.64
N ASN A 83 14.39 -0.86 31.99
CA ASN A 83 15.31 0.13 32.56
C ASN A 83 14.52 1.39 32.93
N GLY A 84 14.31 1.63 34.22
CA GLY A 84 13.54 2.78 34.72
C GLY A 84 14.22 4.13 34.50
N ASN A 85 15.53 4.18 34.31
CA ASN A 85 16.22 5.45 34.03
C ASN A 85 16.04 5.91 32.58
N THR A 86 16.11 4.98 31.63
CA THR A 86 15.94 5.24 30.19
C THR A 86 14.51 5.03 29.71
N GLN A 87 13.66 4.43 30.53
CA GLN A 87 12.27 4.02 30.23
C GLN A 87 12.14 3.06 29.03
N LYS A 88 13.20 2.29 28.74
CA LYS A 88 13.23 1.30 27.68
C LYS A 88 12.83 -0.09 28.19
N ILE A 89 11.99 -0.75 27.42
CA ILE A 89 11.52 -2.10 27.64
C ILE A 89 12.00 -2.99 26.51
N ILE A 90 12.49 -4.18 26.84
CA ILE A 90 12.72 -5.27 25.89
C ILE A 90 11.93 -6.46 26.38
N SER A 91 11.02 -6.95 25.57
CA SER A 91 10.19 -8.12 25.89
C SER A 91 10.39 -9.20 24.85
N TRP A 92 10.45 -10.46 25.28
CA TRP A 92 10.62 -11.60 24.38
C TRP A 92 9.88 -12.85 24.87
N GLY A 93 9.76 -13.82 23.93
CA GLY A 93 9.00 -15.03 24.14
C GLY A 93 7.49 -14.80 24.06
N GLN A 94 6.92 -15.03 22.87
CA GLN A 94 5.48 -14.92 22.57
C GLN A 94 4.89 -13.55 22.89
N VAL A 95 5.55 -12.49 22.43
CA VAL A 95 5.09 -11.12 22.67
C VAL A 95 3.79 -10.85 21.93
N VAL A 96 2.79 -10.40 22.69
CA VAL A 96 1.52 -9.89 22.13
C VAL A 96 1.28 -8.50 22.68
N LEU A 97 1.19 -7.52 21.78
CA LEU A 97 0.78 -6.16 22.07
C LEU A 97 -0.65 -5.95 21.58
N LYS A 98 -1.46 -5.29 22.39
CA LYS A 98 -2.81 -4.84 22.03
C LYS A 98 -2.98 -3.38 22.35
N ASP A 99 -3.55 -2.64 21.43
CA ASP A 99 -4.15 -1.34 21.67
C ASP A 99 -5.56 -1.31 21.07
N PRO A 100 -6.36 -0.22 21.21
CA PRO A 100 -7.72 -0.19 20.70
C PRO A 100 -7.83 -0.39 19.17
N SER A 101 -6.78 -0.06 18.41
CA SER A 101 -6.81 -0.09 16.94
C SER A 101 -6.20 -1.36 16.34
N MET A 102 -5.40 -2.14 17.11
CA MET A 102 -4.69 -3.29 16.55
C MET A 102 -4.18 -4.29 17.60
N LYS A 103 -3.76 -5.45 17.09
CA LYS A 103 -3.01 -6.47 17.82
C LYS A 103 -1.75 -6.83 17.06
N LEU A 104 -0.58 -6.74 17.72
CA LEU A 104 0.71 -7.17 17.18
C LEU A 104 1.17 -8.45 17.89
N LYS A 105 1.71 -9.39 17.11
CA LYS A 105 2.38 -10.60 17.61
C LYS A 105 3.78 -10.67 17.04
N THR A 106 4.77 -10.93 17.89
CA THR A 106 6.19 -11.10 17.49
C THR A 106 6.92 -11.92 18.54
N ASP A 107 8.15 -12.35 18.29
CA ASP A 107 8.97 -12.97 19.31
C ASP A 107 9.61 -11.96 20.24
N THR A 108 10.16 -10.87 19.71
CA THR A 108 10.86 -9.85 20.49
C THR A 108 10.40 -8.44 20.10
N LEU A 109 10.10 -7.63 21.12
CA LEU A 109 9.64 -6.24 20.97
C LEU A 109 10.45 -5.31 21.89
N HIS A 110 10.96 -4.23 21.30
CA HIS A 110 11.59 -3.13 22.02
C HIS A 110 10.61 -1.98 22.10
N PHE A 111 10.43 -1.40 23.26
CA PHE A 111 9.58 -0.23 23.45
C PHE A 111 10.35 0.88 24.15
N ASP A 112 10.51 2.01 23.47
CA ASP A 112 11.00 3.26 24.06
C ASP A 112 9.79 4.10 24.49
N ARG A 113 9.57 4.20 25.79
CA ARG A 113 8.45 4.93 26.37
C ARG A 113 8.63 6.44 26.33
N VAL A 114 9.83 6.94 26.05
CA VAL A 114 10.10 8.37 25.89
C VAL A 114 9.66 8.84 24.52
N THR A 115 10.08 8.12 23.46
CA THR A 115 9.72 8.44 22.07
C THR A 115 8.37 7.85 21.67
N GLN A 116 7.79 6.96 22.47
CA GLN A 116 6.56 6.22 22.18
C GLN A 116 6.66 5.34 20.92
N GLU A 117 7.84 4.76 20.70
CA GLU A 117 8.17 3.91 19.56
C GLU A 117 8.37 2.47 19.99
N MET A 118 7.78 1.54 19.24
CA MET A 118 7.98 0.11 19.41
C MET A 118 8.63 -0.47 18.17
N THR A 119 9.73 -1.22 18.32
CA THR A 119 10.50 -1.79 17.22
C THR A 119 10.60 -3.30 17.31
N TYR A 120 10.54 -3.97 16.17
CA TYR A 120 10.79 -5.41 16.03
C TYR A 120 11.66 -5.68 14.80
N ASN A 121 12.45 -6.77 14.84
CA ASN A 121 13.34 -7.19 13.77
C ASN A 121 13.33 -8.70 13.51
N CYS A 122 12.30 -9.40 13.97
CA CYS A 122 12.18 -10.86 13.98
C CYS A 122 10.83 -11.36 13.49
N TYR A 123 10.28 -10.73 12.47
CA TYR A 123 8.92 -10.92 11.98
C TYR A 123 7.85 -10.54 13.00
N ALA A 124 6.86 -9.84 12.50
CA ALA A 124 5.65 -9.55 13.24
C ALA A 124 4.41 -9.70 12.35
N THR A 125 3.32 -10.08 13.00
CA THR A 125 1.97 -10.04 12.43
C THR A 125 1.16 -9.01 13.19
N ILE A 126 0.69 -8.01 12.47
CA ILE A 126 -0.19 -6.94 12.98
C ILE A 126 -1.56 -7.15 12.37
N THR A 127 -2.60 -7.17 13.20
CA THR A 127 -4.00 -7.28 12.77
C THR A 127 -4.79 -6.12 13.31
N ASP A 128 -5.51 -5.44 12.45
CA ASP A 128 -6.56 -4.49 12.81
C ASP A 128 -7.95 -5.06 12.50
N GLU A 129 -8.97 -4.22 12.42
CA GLU A 129 -10.35 -4.63 12.17
C GLU A 129 -10.52 -5.35 10.82
N THR A 130 -9.79 -4.94 9.80
CA THR A 130 -10.01 -5.38 8.41
C THR A 130 -8.80 -6.01 7.76
N ASN A 131 -7.60 -5.69 8.23
CA ASN A 131 -6.35 -6.05 7.56
C ASN A 131 -5.40 -6.84 8.45
N GLN A 132 -4.53 -7.60 7.81
CA GLN A 132 -3.34 -8.18 8.42
C GLN A 132 -2.10 -7.64 7.69
N LEU A 133 -1.14 -7.10 8.46
CA LEU A 133 0.19 -6.72 7.98
C LEU A 133 1.21 -7.71 8.54
N ASP A 134 2.01 -8.30 7.67
CA ASP A 134 3.15 -9.14 8.01
C ASP A 134 4.44 -8.46 7.52
N SER A 135 5.48 -8.42 8.33
CA SER A 135 6.81 -7.92 7.91
C SER A 135 7.94 -8.46 8.77
N LYS A 136 9.18 -8.43 8.24
CA LYS A 136 10.35 -8.85 9.00
C LYS A 136 10.76 -7.82 10.03
N ASN A 137 10.78 -6.54 9.65
CA ASN A 137 11.19 -5.45 10.54
C ASN A 137 10.12 -4.35 10.52
N GLY A 138 9.99 -3.63 11.62
CA GLY A 138 9.11 -2.48 11.66
C GLY A 138 9.25 -1.64 12.92
N VAL A 139 8.69 -0.45 12.82
CA VAL A 139 8.53 0.51 13.91
C VAL A 139 7.06 0.88 14.00
N TYR A 140 6.49 0.76 15.17
CA TYR A 140 5.15 1.26 15.50
C TYR A 140 5.25 2.55 16.30
N TYR A 141 4.71 3.63 15.74
CA TYR A 141 4.55 4.93 16.38
C TYR A 141 3.20 4.96 17.07
N THR A 142 3.20 4.80 18.41
CA THR A 142 1.97 4.59 19.16
C THR A 142 1.05 5.80 19.16
N VAL A 143 1.61 7.01 19.04
CA VAL A 143 0.86 8.28 18.97
C VAL A 143 0.17 8.43 17.61
N ASP A 144 0.90 8.18 16.52
CA ASP A 144 0.42 8.34 15.15
C ASP A 144 -0.42 7.15 14.66
N LYS A 145 -0.48 6.06 15.44
CA LYS A 145 -1.10 4.79 15.05
C LYS A 145 -0.58 4.26 13.70
N LYS A 146 0.73 4.47 13.48
CA LYS A 146 1.42 4.19 12.22
C LYS A 146 2.48 3.12 12.38
N PHE A 147 2.51 2.16 11.47
CA PHE A 147 3.63 1.26 11.25
C PHE A 147 4.48 1.74 10.07
N THR A 148 5.79 1.84 10.26
CA THR A 148 6.76 1.81 9.17
C THR A 148 7.32 0.40 9.10
N ALA A 149 6.94 -0.35 8.07
CA ALA A 149 7.31 -1.75 7.89
C ALA A 149 8.31 -1.92 6.75
N THR A 150 9.30 -2.78 6.96
CA THR A 150 10.35 -3.04 5.96
C THR A 150 10.67 -4.51 5.85
N THR A 151 11.10 -4.90 4.65
CA THR A 151 11.53 -6.26 4.30
C THR A 151 10.40 -7.30 4.33
N LYS A 152 10.03 -7.77 3.16
CA LYS A 152 8.97 -8.77 2.96
C LYS A 152 7.64 -8.34 3.59
N VAL A 153 7.24 -7.11 3.26
CA VAL A 153 6.00 -6.54 3.79
C VAL A 153 4.82 -7.02 2.97
N VAL A 154 3.80 -7.52 3.66
CA VAL A 154 2.53 -7.94 3.06
C VAL A 154 1.39 -7.34 3.86
N VAL A 155 0.54 -6.54 3.22
CA VAL A 155 -0.74 -6.11 3.78
C VAL A 155 -1.85 -6.84 3.05
N LYS A 156 -2.72 -7.54 3.75
CA LYS A 156 -3.77 -8.34 3.14
C LYS A 156 -5.09 -8.24 3.90
N ASN A 157 -6.17 -8.37 3.13
CA ASN A 157 -7.53 -8.60 3.60
C ASN A 157 -8.24 -9.59 2.64
N PRO A 158 -9.51 -9.96 2.83
CA PRO A 158 -10.21 -10.92 1.95
C PRO A 158 -10.28 -10.54 0.47
N GLU A 159 -10.17 -9.25 0.16
CA GLU A 159 -10.33 -8.69 -1.19
C GLU A 159 -9.02 -8.37 -1.90
N ASN A 160 -7.97 -8.04 -1.12
CA ASN A 160 -6.75 -7.43 -1.64
C ASN A 160 -5.50 -7.94 -0.91
N LYS A 161 -4.39 -7.99 -1.66
CA LYS A 161 -3.04 -8.23 -1.13
C LYS A 161 -2.10 -7.17 -1.70
N LEU A 162 -1.39 -6.44 -0.84
CA LEU A 162 -0.32 -5.53 -1.21
C LEU A 162 1.01 -6.11 -0.73
N GLU A 163 1.98 -6.23 -1.62
CA GLU A 163 3.34 -6.69 -1.35
C GLU A 163 4.33 -5.56 -1.61
N SER A 164 5.24 -5.32 -0.69
CA SER A 164 6.24 -4.25 -0.75
C SER A 164 7.49 -4.62 0.03
N ASN A 165 8.55 -3.85 -0.14
CA ASN A 165 9.72 -3.92 0.74
C ASN A 165 9.80 -2.76 1.74
N HIS A 166 9.00 -1.71 1.55
CA HIS A 166 8.95 -0.57 2.46
C HIS A 166 7.61 0.15 2.34
N LEU A 167 6.88 0.23 3.43
CA LEU A 167 5.63 0.99 3.48
C LEU A 167 5.35 1.57 4.87
N ASP A 168 4.54 2.62 4.89
CA ASP A 168 3.86 3.14 6.06
C ASP A 168 2.40 2.68 6.03
N TYR A 169 1.91 2.15 7.16
CA TYR A 169 0.55 1.68 7.33
C TYR A 169 -0.10 2.31 8.55
N TYR A 170 -1.26 2.93 8.36
CA TYR A 170 -2.05 3.57 9.42
C TYR A 170 -3.21 2.66 9.83
N THR A 171 -3.17 2.15 11.06
CA THR A 171 -4.13 1.11 11.53
C THR A 171 -5.56 1.61 11.65
N GLU A 172 -5.78 2.87 11.97
CA GLU A 172 -7.12 3.46 12.12
C GLU A 172 -7.82 3.69 10.78
N THR A 173 -7.07 4.13 9.77
CA THR A 173 -7.63 4.51 8.46
C THR A 173 -7.50 3.44 7.40
N GLY A 174 -6.54 2.52 7.54
CA GLY A 174 -6.16 1.57 6.49
C GLY A 174 -5.34 2.22 5.36
N HIS A 175 -4.91 3.47 5.54
CA HIS A 175 -4.07 4.17 4.57
C HIS A 175 -2.68 3.56 4.52
N THR A 176 -2.23 3.25 3.33
CA THR A 176 -0.93 2.63 3.07
C THR A 176 -0.16 3.46 2.06
N TYR A 177 1.05 3.89 2.42
CA TYR A 177 1.98 4.57 1.52
C TYR A 177 3.18 3.65 1.30
N PHE A 178 3.54 3.36 0.06
CA PHE A 178 4.66 2.49 -0.24
C PHE A 178 5.75 3.21 -1.04
N TYR A 179 6.99 2.80 -0.78
CA TYR A 179 8.22 3.41 -1.25
C TYR A 179 9.13 2.31 -1.81
N GLY A 180 9.10 2.12 -3.12
CA GLY A 180 9.81 1.06 -3.84
C GLY A 180 8.85 0.12 -4.56
N PRO A 181 9.39 -0.84 -5.33
CA PRO A 181 8.58 -1.78 -6.10
C PRO A 181 7.51 -2.46 -5.25
N SER A 182 6.25 -2.25 -5.61
CA SER A 182 5.11 -2.76 -4.87
C SER A 182 4.03 -3.27 -5.81
N THR A 183 3.35 -4.33 -5.39
CA THR A 183 2.29 -4.98 -6.16
C THR A 183 1.02 -5.06 -5.34
N ILE A 184 -0.10 -4.61 -5.90
CA ILE A 184 -1.44 -4.77 -5.34
C ILE A 184 -2.16 -5.82 -6.17
N THR A 185 -2.56 -6.91 -5.57
CA THR A 185 -3.30 -8.00 -6.22
C THR A 185 -4.72 -8.05 -5.67
N THR A 186 -5.69 -8.09 -6.57
CA THR A 186 -7.12 -8.31 -6.29
C THR A 186 -7.60 -9.55 -7.03
N LYS A 187 -8.86 -9.94 -6.86
CA LYS A 187 -9.45 -11.06 -7.63
C LYS A 187 -9.44 -10.85 -9.14
N GLN A 188 -9.43 -9.61 -9.62
CA GLN A 188 -9.61 -9.27 -11.05
C GLN A 188 -8.46 -8.45 -11.64
N SER A 189 -7.54 -7.97 -10.80
CA SER A 189 -6.49 -7.07 -11.27
C SER A 189 -5.19 -7.23 -10.49
N THR A 190 -4.11 -6.88 -11.15
CA THR A 190 -2.79 -6.69 -10.54
C THR A 190 -2.29 -5.30 -10.89
N ALA A 191 -1.91 -4.53 -9.90
CA ALA A 191 -1.35 -3.20 -10.08
C ALA A 191 0.10 -3.16 -9.56
N PHE A 192 0.97 -2.46 -10.27
CA PHE A 192 2.37 -2.29 -9.92
C PHE A 192 2.74 -0.81 -9.93
N ALA A 193 3.59 -0.38 -8.99
CA ALA A 193 4.26 0.91 -9.03
C ALA A 193 5.49 0.92 -8.10
N GLU A 194 6.41 1.87 -8.33
CA GLU A 194 7.57 2.10 -7.44
C GLU A 194 7.23 3.05 -6.28
N LYS A 195 6.13 3.78 -6.35
CA LYS A 195 5.64 4.65 -5.28
C LYS A 195 4.13 4.79 -5.40
N GLY A 196 3.45 4.83 -4.26
CA GLY A 196 2.01 5.03 -4.30
C GLY A 196 1.35 5.10 -2.94
N PHE A 197 0.06 5.26 -3.03
CA PHE A 197 -0.90 5.27 -1.94
C PHE A 197 -1.99 4.25 -2.24
N TYR A 198 -2.42 3.53 -1.21
CA TYR A 198 -3.56 2.63 -1.27
C TYR A 198 -4.40 2.74 0.01
N ASP A 199 -5.67 3.05 -0.15
CA ASP A 199 -6.67 2.97 0.89
C ASP A 199 -7.28 1.57 0.87
N THR A 200 -6.90 0.74 1.85
CA THR A 200 -7.31 -0.66 1.92
C THR A 200 -8.79 -0.85 2.26
N LYS A 201 -9.42 0.14 2.89
CA LYS A 201 -10.85 0.11 3.27
C LYS A 201 -11.76 0.49 2.09
N ASN A 202 -11.40 1.53 1.35
CA ASN A 202 -12.24 2.09 0.29
C ASN A 202 -11.83 1.67 -1.12
N GLY A 203 -10.71 0.94 -1.27
CA GLY A 203 -10.21 0.49 -2.56
C GLY A 203 -9.80 1.63 -3.50
N ILE A 204 -9.28 2.73 -2.94
CA ILE A 204 -8.76 3.86 -3.69
C ILE A 204 -7.24 3.74 -3.79
N SER A 205 -6.69 3.89 -5.00
CA SER A 205 -5.25 3.89 -5.18
C SER A 205 -4.76 5.08 -6.02
N ARG A 206 -3.53 5.50 -5.74
CA ARG A 206 -2.75 6.41 -6.57
C ARG A 206 -1.35 5.83 -6.75
N LEU A 207 -1.05 5.44 -7.96
CA LEU A 207 0.21 4.79 -8.34
C LEU A 207 1.06 5.79 -9.11
N THR A 208 2.35 5.84 -8.82
CA THR A 208 3.31 6.72 -9.52
C THR A 208 4.63 6.00 -9.73
N LYS A 209 5.39 6.44 -10.72
CA LYS A 209 6.63 5.80 -11.17
C LYS A 209 6.41 4.36 -11.66
N LYS A 210 6.46 4.18 -12.97
CA LYS A 210 6.22 2.91 -13.65
C LYS A 210 4.86 2.29 -13.28
N ALA A 211 3.84 3.16 -13.15
CA ALA A 211 2.51 2.73 -12.80
C ALA A 211 1.92 1.86 -13.92
N ARG A 212 1.44 0.67 -13.53
CA ARG A 212 0.83 -0.30 -14.44
C ARG A 212 -0.30 -1.02 -13.74
N ILE A 213 -1.42 -1.18 -14.43
CA ILE A 213 -2.55 -1.99 -14.00
C ILE A 213 -2.87 -3.01 -15.07
N ASN A 214 -2.88 -4.29 -14.70
CA ASN A 214 -3.42 -5.36 -15.50
C ASN A 214 -4.83 -5.67 -15.00
N TYR A 215 -5.82 -5.51 -15.85
CA TYR A 215 -7.23 -5.78 -15.53
C TYR A 215 -7.87 -6.59 -16.67
N ASN A 216 -8.21 -7.84 -16.40
CA ASN A 216 -8.66 -8.81 -17.42
C ASN A 216 -7.65 -8.85 -18.60
N ASN A 217 -8.15 -8.52 -19.79
CA ASN A 217 -7.36 -8.46 -21.04
C ASN A 217 -6.74 -7.08 -21.31
N ARG A 218 -6.81 -6.13 -20.37
CA ARG A 218 -6.32 -4.75 -20.55
C ARG A 218 -5.12 -4.48 -19.68
N ILE A 219 -4.12 -3.85 -20.27
CA ILE A 219 -2.93 -3.35 -19.58
C ILE A 219 -2.96 -1.83 -19.71
N ILE A 220 -2.90 -1.13 -18.60
CA ILE A 220 -2.88 0.34 -18.52
C ILE A 220 -1.57 0.77 -17.91
N GLU A 221 -0.83 1.60 -18.60
CA GLU A 221 0.45 2.17 -18.17
C GLU A 221 0.39 3.69 -18.23
N GLY A 222 1.15 4.36 -17.36
CA GLY A 222 1.24 5.83 -17.31
C GLY A 222 2.18 6.31 -16.24
N ASP A 223 2.47 7.61 -16.23
CA ASP A 223 3.33 8.21 -15.19
C ASP A 223 2.63 8.22 -13.84
N SER A 224 1.30 8.41 -13.83
CA SER A 224 0.45 8.33 -12.64
C SER A 224 -0.91 7.71 -13.00
N ILE A 225 -1.36 6.78 -12.18
CA ILE A 225 -2.68 6.15 -12.29
C ILE A 225 -3.42 6.30 -10.97
N TYR A 226 -4.61 6.89 -11.02
CA TYR A 226 -5.59 6.92 -9.95
C TYR A 226 -6.66 5.86 -10.21
N SER A 227 -7.12 5.15 -9.20
CA SER A 227 -8.28 4.28 -9.32
C SER A 227 -9.19 4.33 -8.09
N ASN A 228 -10.49 4.17 -8.32
CA ASN A 228 -11.52 4.02 -7.31
C ASN A 228 -12.36 2.78 -7.66
N LYS A 229 -12.19 1.71 -6.88
CA LYS A 229 -12.82 0.41 -7.13
C LYS A 229 -14.34 0.48 -7.03
N GLU A 230 -14.87 1.22 -6.07
CA GLU A 230 -16.30 1.37 -5.83
C GLU A 230 -16.99 2.10 -6.98
N LYS A 231 -16.40 3.20 -7.44
CA LYS A 231 -16.93 3.98 -8.57
C LYS A 231 -16.69 3.32 -9.92
N GLY A 232 -15.88 2.27 -9.97
CA GLY A 232 -15.45 1.67 -11.24
C GLY A 232 -14.73 2.66 -12.15
N PHE A 233 -14.02 3.62 -11.55
CA PHE A 233 -13.35 4.72 -12.23
C PHE A 233 -11.84 4.62 -12.07
N ALA A 234 -11.11 4.89 -13.15
CA ALA A 234 -9.68 5.13 -13.09
C ALA A 234 -9.31 6.29 -14.03
N SER A 235 -8.24 7.00 -13.72
CA SER A 235 -7.62 7.97 -14.62
C SER A 235 -6.12 7.77 -14.68
N SER A 236 -5.54 8.06 -15.83
CA SER A 236 -4.10 8.00 -16.03
C SER A 236 -3.60 9.31 -16.62
N THR A 237 -2.39 9.70 -16.22
CA THR A 237 -1.77 10.96 -16.64
C THR A 237 -0.33 10.68 -17.05
N GLY A 238 0.09 11.29 -18.16
CA GLY A 238 1.45 11.23 -18.71
C GLY A 238 1.79 9.88 -19.36
N ASN A 239 2.28 9.90 -20.59
CA ASN A 239 2.79 8.74 -21.34
C ASN A 239 1.87 7.51 -21.32
N ILE A 240 0.58 7.75 -21.51
CA ILE A 240 -0.42 6.69 -21.37
C ILE A 240 -0.32 5.71 -22.52
N VAL A 241 -0.28 4.43 -22.18
CA VAL A 241 -0.47 3.32 -23.09
C VAL A 241 -1.50 2.36 -22.50
N MET A 242 -2.61 2.15 -23.20
CA MET A 242 -3.55 1.08 -22.88
C MET A 242 -3.51 0.04 -23.98
N THR A 243 -3.25 -1.20 -23.64
CA THR A 243 -3.26 -2.35 -24.56
C THR A 243 -4.45 -3.25 -24.24
N ASP A 244 -5.31 -3.47 -25.21
CA ASP A 244 -6.37 -4.48 -25.17
C ASP A 244 -5.92 -5.69 -25.99
N THR A 245 -5.59 -6.80 -25.31
CA THR A 245 -4.95 -7.95 -25.95
C THR A 245 -5.94 -8.79 -26.77
N ILE A 246 -7.25 -8.78 -26.41
CA ILE A 246 -8.29 -9.49 -27.17
C ILE A 246 -8.66 -8.71 -28.41
N ASN A 247 -8.94 -7.41 -28.28
CA ASN A 247 -9.32 -6.57 -29.42
C ASN A 247 -8.12 -6.09 -30.25
N LYS A 248 -6.90 -6.52 -29.90
CA LYS A 248 -5.67 -6.11 -30.57
C LYS A 248 -5.61 -4.58 -30.78
N THR A 249 -5.95 -3.82 -29.73
CA THR A 249 -6.04 -2.35 -29.80
C THR A 249 -5.06 -1.73 -28.82
N ILE A 250 -4.31 -0.72 -29.27
CA ILE A 250 -3.44 0.11 -28.45
C ILE A 250 -4.00 1.54 -28.46
N ILE A 251 -4.14 2.14 -27.28
CA ILE A 251 -4.58 3.52 -27.13
C ILE A 251 -3.46 4.30 -26.43
N LYS A 252 -3.11 5.46 -26.96
CA LYS A 252 -2.08 6.35 -26.40
C LYS A 252 -2.63 7.75 -26.18
N GLY A 253 -2.05 8.48 -25.22
CA GLY A 253 -2.43 9.87 -24.94
C GLY A 253 -1.68 10.47 -23.77
N GLY A 254 -2.00 11.71 -23.44
CA GLY A 254 -1.41 12.40 -22.29
C GLY A 254 -2.34 12.41 -21.04
N TYR A 255 -3.64 12.17 -21.22
CA TYR A 255 -4.61 11.99 -20.17
C TYR A 255 -5.71 11.04 -20.62
N ALA A 256 -6.12 10.10 -19.75
CA ALA A 256 -7.22 9.20 -20.02
C ALA A 256 -8.09 8.95 -18.77
N GLU A 257 -9.38 8.69 -19.00
CA GLU A 257 -10.33 8.23 -18.01
C GLU A 257 -10.94 6.89 -18.45
N PHE A 258 -11.12 6.00 -17.49
CA PHE A 258 -11.62 4.65 -17.69
C PHE A 258 -12.87 4.46 -16.82
N PHE A 259 -13.99 4.14 -17.44
CA PHE A 259 -15.28 3.91 -16.77
C PHE A 259 -15.67 2.44 -16.91
N ARG A 260 -15.29 1.64 -15.91
CA ARG A 260 -15.48 0.19 -15.93
C ARG A 260 -16.94 -0.23 -16.14
N PHE A 261 -17.85 0.42 -15.43
CA PHE A 261 -19.28 0.05 -15.49
C PHE A 261 -19.96 0.47 -16.80
N LYS A 262 -19.38 1.43 -17.52
CA LYS A 262 -19.86 1.89 -18.83
C LYS A 262 -19.07 1.29 -19.99
N ASP A 263 -18.07 0.47 -19.68
CA ASP A 263 -17.09 -0.05 -20.65
C ASP A 263 -16.62 1.03 -21.64
N SER A 264 -16.19 2.17 -21.08
CA SER A 264 -15.80 3.33 -21.87
C SER A 264 -14.45 3.89 -21.45
N VAL A 265 -13.74 4.42 -22.44
CA VAL A 265 -12.43 5.07 -22.28
C VAL A 265 -12.48 6.42 -23.00
N PHE A 266 -12.10 7.47 -22.30
CA PHE A 266 -11.95 8.82 -22.82
C PHE A 266 -10.47 9.20 -22.80
N VAL A 267 -9.94 9.73 -23.91
CA VAL A 267 -8.51 10.05 -24.06
C VAL A 267 -8.33 11.39 -24.73
N ILE A 268 -7.42 12.21 -24.21
CA ILE A 268 -7.03 13.51 -24.77
C ILE A 268 -5.51 13.71 -24.73
N LYS A 269 -5.06 14.82 -25.31
CA LYS A 269 -3.64 15.21 -25.42
C LYS A 269 -2.85 14.23 -26.26
N LYS A 270 -2.88 14.46 -27.59
CA LYS A 270 -2.26 13.59 -28.59
C LYS A 270 -2.86 12.18 -28.61
N ALA A 271 -4.19 12.12 -28.53
CA ALA A 271 -4.88 10.86 -28.47
C ALA A 271 -4.74 10.06 -29.77
N LEU A 272 -4.34 8.79 -29.65
CA LEU A 272 -4.11 7.87 -30.76
C LEU A 272 -4.70 6.50 -30.42
N ALA A 273 -5.53 5.97 -31.30
CA ALA A 273 -5.97 4.59 -31.27
C ALA A 273 -5.33 3.82 -32.44
N ILE A 274 -4.82 2.61 -32.15
CA ILE A 274 -4.22 1.72 -33.13
C ILE A 274 -5.01 0.39 -33.07
N SER A 275 -5.69 0.04 -34.15
CA SER A 275 -6.31 -1.28 -34.30
C SER A 275 -5.36 -2.17 -35.08
N ILE A 276 -4.82 -3.19 -34.42
CA ILE A 276 -3.78 -4.07 -34.99
C ILE A 276 -4.46 -5.19 -35.77
N SER A 277 -4.08 -5.37 -37.03
CA SER A 277 -4.45 -6.49 -37.89
C SER A 277 -3.20 -7.16 -38.45
N GLU A 278 -3.28 -8.44 -38.83
CA GLU A 278 -2.13 -9.18 -39.38
C GLU A 278 -1.66 -8.61 -40.71
N ALA A 279 -2.60 -8.14 -41.52
CA ALA A 279 -2.29 -7.58 -42.86
C ALA A 279 -1.97 -6.10 -42.78
N ASP A 280 -2.65 -5.33 -41.94
CA ASP A 280 -2.55 -3.88 -41.95
C ASP A 280 -3.22 -3.24 -40.74
N SER A 281 -2.55 -2.31 -40.08
CA SER A 281 -3.03 -1.64 -38.87
C SER A 281 -3.67 -0.30 -39.18
N LEU A 282 -4.83 -0.04 -38.54
CA LEU A 282 -5.52 1.25 -38.64
C LEU A 282 -5.09 2.16 -37.48
N PHE A 283 -4.60 3.33 -37.81
CA PHE A 283 -4.24 4.40 -36.88
C PHE A 283 -5.29 5.50 -36.94
N ILE A 284 -5.84 5.92 -35.81
CA ILE A 284 -6.81 7.01 -35.68
C ILE A 284 -6.30 8.00 -34.65
N HIS A 285 -5.98 9.20 -35.08
CA HIS A 285 -5.58 10.32 -34.25
C HIS A 285 -6.70 11.35 -34.17
N GLY A 286 -6.85 12.03 -33.04
CA GLY A 286 -7.73 13.19 -32.85
C GLY A 286 -7.35 13.94 -31.59
N ASP A 287 -7.92 15.12 -31.37
CA ASP A 287 -7.74 15.87 -30.12
C ASP A 287 -8.35 15.09 -28.95
N THR A 288 -9.47 14.40 -29.22
CA THR A 288 -10.20 13.59 -28.28
C THR A 288 -10.60 12.25 -28.90
N LEU A 289 -10.42 11.17 -28.14
CA LEU A 289 -10.96 9.84 -28.47
C LEU A 289 -11.94 9.40 -27.38
N LEU A 290 -13.09 8.87 -27.79
CA LEU A 290 -14.06 8.21 -26.95
C LEU A 290 -14.29 6.79 -27.49
N ILE A 291 -13.90 5.79 -26.70
CA ILE A 291 -14.06 4.38 -27.04
C ILE A 291 -15.15 3.81 -26.12
N THR A 292 -16.18 3.18 -26.68
CA THR A 292 -17.31 2.62 -25.93
C THR A 292 -17.67 1.24 -26.45
N GLY A 293 -18.34 0.43 -25.60
CA GLY A 293 -18.84 -0.89 -25.93
C GLY A 293 -17.95 -2.01 -25.47
N LYS A 294 -18.59 -3.17 -25.26
CA LYS A 294 -17.91 -4.42 -24.86
C LYS A 294 -17.02 -4.93 -26.00
N THR A 295 -16.20 -5.92 -25.70
CA THR A 295 -15.46 -6.71 -26.69
C THR A 295 -16.38 -7.10 -27.85
N GLU A 296 -15.93 -6.97 -29.10
CA GLU A 296 -16.67 -7.25 -30.34
C GLU A 296 -17.76 -6.23 -30.76
N GLU A 297 -18.19 -5.33 -29.87
CA GLU A 297 -19.16 -4.28 -30.18
C GLU A 297 -18.58 -2.88 -30.03
N ARG A 298 -17.28 -2.78 -30.11
CA ARG A 298 -16.56 -1.54 -29.80
C ARG A 298 -16.81 -0.48 -30.85
N VAL A 299 -17.07 0.73 -30.34
CA VAL A 299 -17.21 1.96 -31.15
C VAL A 299 -16.11 2.93 -30.75
N ILE A 300 -15.36 3.42 -31.74
CA ILE A 300 -14.38 4.48 -31.58
C ILE A 300 -14.96 5.75 -32.20
N ARG A 301 -14.95 6.84 -31.42
CA ARG A 301 -15.27 8.19 -31.89
C ARG A 301 -14.05 9.05 -31.68
N ALA A 302 -13.65 9.74 -32.75
CA ALA A 302 -12.58 10.73 -32.70
C ALA A 302 -13.15 12.12 -33.02
N PHE A 303 -12.70 13.14 -32.31
CA PHE A 303 -13.18 14.50 -32.44
C PHE A 303 -12.03 15.47 -32.60
N HIS A 304 -12.22 16.42 -33.48
CA HIS A 304 -11.36 17.52 -33.85
C HIS A 304 -9.98 17.10 -34.38
N HIS A 305 -9.65 17.68 -35.50
CA HIS A 305 -8.38 17.45 -36.23
C HIS A 305 -8.08 15.97 -36.47
N VAL A 306 -9.14 15.19 -36.78
CA VAL A 306 -9.01 13.74 -36.95
C VAL A 306 -8.18 13.43 -38.17
N LYS A 307 -7.23 12.54 -38.01
CA LYS A 307 -6.44 11.92 -39.08
C LYS A 307 -6.48 10.41 -38.89
N PHE A 308 -6.61 9.67 -39.97
CA PHE A 308 -6.47 8.24 -39.94
C PHE A 308 -5.53 7.76 -41.03
N PHE A 309 -4.89 6.67 -40.78
CA PHE A 309 -3.92 6.06 -41.68
C PHE A 309 -4.06 4.54 -41.63
N LYS A 310 -4.04 3.93 -42.78
CA LYS A 310 -3.87 2.53 -43.10
C LYS A 310 -3.03 2.44 -44.34
N THR A 311 -2.32 1.35 -44.63
CA THR A 311 -1.31 1.28 -45.71
C THR A 311 -1.80 1.81 -47.05
N ASP A 312 -3.03 1.44 -47.46
CA ASP A 312 -3.65 1.79 -48.74
C ASP A 312 -4.65 2.96 -48.63
N LEU A 313 -4.88 3.50 -47.46
CA LEU A 313 -5.94 4.45 -47.18
C LEU A 313 -5.54 5.46 -46.11
N GLN A 314 -5.59 6.72 -46.42
CA GLN A 314 -5.40 7.80 -45.46
C GLN A 314 -6.48 8.88 -45.60
N GLY A 315 -6.72 9.63 -44.54
CA GLY A 315 -7.68 10.70 -44.60
C GLY A 315 -7.71 11.60 -43.38
N LYS A 316 -8.48 12.68 -43.53
CA LYS A 316 -8.70 13.66 -42.48
C LYS A 316 -10.15 14.11 -42.46
N CYS A 317 -10.65 14.50 -41.30
CA CYS A 317 -11.97 15.09 -41.10
C CYS A 317 -12.01 15.84 -39.76
N ASP A 318 -13.11 16.50 -39.45
CA ASP A 318 -13.32 17.05 -38.08
C ASP A 318 -13.64 15.93 -37.10
N SER A 319 -14.54 15.02 -37.47
CA SER A 319 -14.97 13.95 -36.57
C SER A 319 -15.12 12.63 -37.32
N LEU A 320 -14.82 11.52 -36.61
CA LEU A 320 -14.89 10.17 -37.15
C LEU A 320 -15.62 9.24 -36.18
N TYR A 321 -16.44 8.39 -36.73
CA TYR A 321 -17.11 7.27 -36.03
C TYR A 321 -16.73 5.98 -36.74
N THR A 322 -16.25 4.99 -35.99
CA THR A 322 -16.05 3.63 -36.52
C THR A 322 -16.63 2.59 -35.57
N ASN A 323 -17.35 1.63 -36.11
CA ASN A 323 -17.92 0.51 -35.40
C ASN A 323 -17.18 -0.76 -35.81
N GLN A 324 -16.43 -1.37 -34.89
CA GLN A 324 -15.59 -2.53 -35.17
C GLN A 324 -16.43 -3.77 -35.59
N ARG A 325 -17.64 -3.93 -35.03
CA ARG A 325 -18.51 -5.06 -35.35
C ARG A 325 -19.02 -5.03 -36.80
N THR A 326 -19.44 -3.86 -37.26
CA THR A 326 -20.01 -3.70 -38.60
C THR A 326 -18.99 -3.32 -39.66
N GLY A 327 -17.78 -2.95 -39.26
CA GLY A 327 -16.72 -2.41 -40.13
C GLY A 327 -17.06 -1.03 -40.72
N ILE A 328 -18.21 -0.42 -40.31
CA ILE A 328 -18.65 0.86 -40.86
C ILE A 328 -17.87 2.01 -40.23
N THR A 329 -17.25 2.81 -41.07
CA THR A 329 -16.62 4.09 -40.69
C THR A 329 -17.38 5.25 -41.33
N LYS A 330 -17.71 6.26 -40.52
CA LYS A 330 -18.37 7.50 -40.98
C LYS A 330 -17.48 8.70 -40.64
N MET A 331 -17.33 9.59 -41.59
CA MET A 331 -16.55 10.82 -41.46
C MET A 331 -17.50 12.01 -41.56
N PHE A 332 -17.24 13.04 -40.76
CA PHE A 332 -18.09 14.23 -40.66
C PHE A 332 -17.28 15.49 -40.80
N LYS A 333 -17.87 16.51 -41.43
CA LYS A 333 -17.30 17.83 -41.71
C LYS A 333 -15.98 17.81 -42.47
N ASN A 334 -16.08 18.14 -43.75
CA ASN A 334 -14.97 18.27 -44.70
C ASN A 334 -14.06 17.02 -44.79
N PRO A 335 -14.63 15.82 -45.01
CA PRO A 335 -13.83 14.62 -45.16
C PRO A 335 -12.98 14.68 -46.42
N VAL A 336 -11.72 14.30 -46.27
CA VAL A 336 -10.77 14.09 -47.40
C VAL A 336 -10.21 12.70 -47.26
N ILE A 337 -10.27 11.91 -48.29
CA ILE A 337 -9.72 10.55 -48.36
C ILE A 337 -8.75 10.50 -49.53
N SER A 338 -7.60 9.88 -49.31
CA SER A 338 -6.63 9.52 -50.35
C SER A 338 -6.46 8.00 -50.33
N LEU A 339 -6.59 7.41 -51.51
CA LEU A 339 -6.30 6.00 -51.77
C LEU A 339 -4.97 5.93 -52.50
N GLU A 340 -4.07 5.07 -52.07
CA GLU A 340 -2.88 4.72 -52.83
C GLU A 340 -3.32 3.70 -53.89
N GLN A 341 -3.50 4.16 -55.13
CA GLN A 341 -3.65 3.25 -56.26
C GLN A 341 -2.28 2.65 -56.55
N ASP A 342 -2.18 1.32 -56.62
CA ASP A 342 -1.05 0.66 -57.24
C ASP A 342 -0.73 1.42 -58.56
N SER A 343 0.50 1.88 -58.69
CA SER A 343 0.99 2.53 -59.90
C SER A 343 1.09 1.49 -61.02
N GLY A 344 -0.05 0.97 -61.46
CA GLY A 344 -0.20 0.27 -62.73
C GLY A 344 0.12 1.26 -63.81
N LYS A 345 1.17 0.97 -64.59
CA LYS A 345 1.61 1.71 -65.78
C LYS A 345 0.40 2.23 -66.55
N ILE A 346 0.22 3.53 -66.61
CA ILE A 346 -0.55 4.17 -67.67
C ILE A 346 0.27 4.00 -68.95
N CYS A 347 -0.05 2.96 -69.73
CA CYS A 347 0.38 2.92 -71.12
C CYS A 347 -0.55 3.87 -71.87
N SER A 348 0.03 5.00 -72.29
CA SER A 348 -0.55 5.93 -73.25
C SER A 348 -0.83 5.25 -74.58
#